data_32121c3390d107e10abf12e91b76a673
#
_entry.id   32121c3390d107e10abf12e91b76a673
#
_cell.length_a   1.000
_cell.length_b   1.000
_cell.length_c   1.000
_cell.angle_alpha   90.00
_cell.angle_beta   90.00
_cell.angle_gamma   90.00
#
_symmetry.space_group_name_H-M   'P 1'
#
loop_
_entity.id
_entity.type
_entity.pdbx_description
1 polymer ?
#
loop_
_entity_poly.entity_id
_entity_poly.type
_entity_poly.pdbx_seq_one_letter_code
_entity_poly.pdbx_strand_id
1 'polypeptide(L)'
;HNPAIALCRPDTTETNGDCWGFAFVYSGNFLIEAERADAGQRLVMGIHPYHFHWTLAPGESFAAPEVAMVYAQHGLGEMSRRFHTAIRTRLLAPRWQDMNAPRPVLLNSWEACYFDFDEAKLLELAAAARKADIDLFVLDDGWFKGRNDTSSSLGDWVEDKAKLPDGLPGLCRRLNEMGLELGLWVEPEAVSPNSDLYKAHPDWAFVVPGRRPLEIRQQYTLDFSREEVVDGIWQQLERVLRSCPIKYLKWDMNRSLANVYSAALPAARQGEVYHRYVMGVYELQRRVTETFPGLLLENCAGGGARFDCGMLYYSPQIWCSDNTDARARLLIQYGTSLFYPGCVMGAHFSTVPNHCNGHLSTTEARMAA
;
A
#
# COMPACT_ATOMS: atom_id res chain seq x y z
N HIS A 1 -6.83 8.38 -8.72
CA HIS A 1 -7.06 8.74 -7.31
C HIS A 1 -5.79 9.22 -6.60
N ASN A 2 -4.66 9.33 -7.32
CA ASN A 2 -3.42 9.82 -6.74
C ASN A 2 -3.55 11.32 -6.43
N PRO A 3 -3.06 11.81 -5.30
CA PRO A 3 -3.17 13.21 -4.91
C PRO A 3 -2.17 14.09 -5.67
N ALA A 4 -2.30 14.14 -6.98
CA ALA A 4 -1.44 14.89 -7.89
C ALA A 4 -2.25 15.51 -9.03
N ILE A 5 -1.80 16.66 -9.53
CA ILE A 5 -2.42 17.38 -10.65
C ILE A 5 -1.34 18.10 -11.46
N ALA A 6 -1.54 18.15 -12.77
CA ALA A 6 -0.77 19.01 -13.67
C ALA A 6 -1.67 20.12 -14.24
N LEU A 7 -1.20 21.36 -14.20
CA LEU A 7 -1.76 22.49 -14.91
C LEU A 7 -0.89 22.75 -16.14
N CYS A 8 -1.50 22.79 -17.31
CA CYS A 8 -0.80 22.90 -18.58
C CYS A 8 -1.34 24.06 -19.40
N ARG A 9 -0.50 24.64 -20.26
CA ARG A 9 -0.96 25.49 -21.35
C ARG A 9 -1.74 24.65 -22.35
N PRO A 10 -2.67 25.24 -23.13
CA PRO A 10 -3.45 24.48 -24.11
C PRO A 10 -2.61 23.80 -25.20
N ASP A 11 -1.41 24.29 -25.45
CA ASP A 11 -0.45 23.80 -26.45
C ASP A 11 0.66 22.90 -25.85
N THR A 12 0.57 22.60 -24.55
CA THR A 12 1.54 21.70 -23.89
C THR A 12 1.44 20.28 -24.43
N THR A 13 2.59 19.71 -24.76
CA THR A 13 2.76 18.32 -25.21
C THR A 13 3.72 17.58 -24.28
N GLU A 14 4.11 16.36 -24.62
CA GLU A 14 5.18 15.61 -23.92
C GLU A 14 6.53 16.34 -23.93
N THR A 15 6.85 17.09 -24.99
CA THR A 15 8.18 17.64 -25.24
C THR A 15 8.22 19.17 -25.33
N ASN A 16 7.08 19.84 -25.27
CA ASN A 16 6.99 21.30 -25.45
C ASN A 16 5.87 21.91 -24.61
N GLY A 17 6.03 23.18 -24.24
CA GLY A 17 5.06 24.00 -23.53
C GLY A 17 5.22 23.98 -22.01
N ASP A 18 4.67 25.02 -21.41
CA ASP A 18 4.72 25.21 -19.95
C ASP A 18 3.75 24.29 -19.22
N CYS A 19 4.21 23.68 -18.15
CA CYS A 19 3.34 22.96 -17.22
C CYS A 19 3.85 23.07 -15.78
N TRP A 20 2.90 22.95 -14.84
CA TRP A 20 3.11 22.97 -13.40
C TRP A 20 2.53 21.68 -12.83
N GLY A 21 3.36 20.84 -12.21
CA GLY A 21 2.94 19.65 -11.51
C GLY A 21 2.90 19.87 -10.01
N PHE A 22 1.90 19.30 -9.34
CA PHE A 22 1.72 19.35 -7.89
C PHE A 22 1.43 17.95 -7.39
N ALA A 23 2.14 17.51 -6.34
CA ALA A 23 1.92 16.23 -5.68
C ALA A 23 1.80 16.47 -4.16
N PHE A 24 0.72 15.98 -3.57
CA PHE A 24 0.46 16.11 -2.15
C PHE A 24 1.13 14.97 -1.39
N VAL A 25 1.92 15.29 -0.38
CA VAL A 25 2.67 14.32 0.42
C VAL A 25 1.82 13.87 1.60
N TYR A 26 0.74 13.13 1.29
CA TYR A 26 -0.21 12.70 2.29
C TYR A 26 -1.05 11.52 1.78
N SER A 27 -1.31 10.54 2.65
CA SER A 27 -2.04 9.32 2.31
C SER A 27 -3.48 9.27 2.84
N GLY A 28 -3.96 10.36 3.42
CA GLY A 28 -5.34 10.49 3.90
C GLY A 28 -6.26 11.16 2.88
N ASN A 29 -7.46 11.49 3.34
CA ASN A 29 -8.43 12.21 2.52
C ASN A 29 -7.88 13.58 2.11
N PHE A 30 -7.91 13.89 0.83
CA PHE A 30 -7.38 15.13 0.27
C PHE A 30 -8.39 15.85 -0.61
N LEU A 31 -8.18 17.16 -0.78
CA LEU A 31 -8.90 18.02 -1.72
C LEU A 31 -7.89 18.70 -2.65
N ILE A 32 -8.19 18.70 -3.94
CA ILE A 32 -7.48 19.50 -4.96
C ILE A 32 -8.54 20.26 -5.74
N GLU A 33 -8.47 21.57 -5.71
CA GLU A 33 -9.37 22.45 -6.45
C GLU A 33 -8.57 23.41 -7.33
N ALA A 34 -8.87 23.43 -8.62
CA ALA A 34 -8.34 24.39 -9.57
C ALA A 34 -9.46 25.34 -10.01
N GLU A 35 -9.28 26.61 -9.78
CA GLU A 35 -10.26 27.67 -10.04
C GLU A 35 -9.68 28.70 -11.02
N ARG A 36 -10.48 29.11 -11.99
CA ARG A 36 -10.17 30.26 -12.83
C ARG A 36 -10.75 31.50 -12.18
N ALA A 37 -9.88 32.42 -11.78
CA ALA A 37 -10.22 33.72 -11.24
C ALA A 37 -9.86 34.81 -12.23
N ASP A 38 -10.36 36.05 -12.01
CA ASP A 38 -10.09 37.21 -12.89
C ASP A 38 -8.58 37.56 -12.99
N ALA A 39 -7.84 37.34 -11.90
CA ALA A 39 -6.40 37.58 -11.82
C ALA A 39 -5.51 36.38 -12.26
N GLY A 40 -6.09 35.26 -12.67
CA GLY A 40 -5.33 34.05 -13.08
C GLY A 40 -5.93 32.75 -12.60
N GLN A 41 -5.08 31.72 -12.44
CA GLN A 41 -5.47 30.42 -11.92
C GLN A 41 -5.16 30.34 -10.43
N ARG A 42 -6.12 29.80 -9.65
CA ARG A 42 -5.93 29.48 -8.24
C ARG A 42 -5.97 27.98 -8.07
N LEU A 43 -4.96 27.41 -7.40
CA LEU A 43 -4.93 26.01 -6.99
C LEU A 43 -4.95 25.95 -5.47
N VAL A 44 -5.86 25.14 -4.93
CA VAL A 44 -5.91 24.78 -3.50
C VAL A 44 -5.68 23.30 -3.38
N MET A 45 -4.78 22.89 -2.49
CA MET A 45 -4.47 21.50 -2.21
C MET A 45 -4.27 21.33 -0.70
N GLY A 46 -4.88 20.30 -0.12
CA GLY A 46 -4.75 20.07 1.31
C GLY A 46 -5.58 18.88 1.80
N ILE A 47 -5.63 18.71 3.12
CA ILE A 47 -6.51 17.74 3.76
C ILE A 47 -7.96 18.06 3.42
N HIS A 48 -8.74 17.04 3.05
CA HIS A 48 -10.15 17.22 2.72
C HIS A 48 -10.94 17.75 3.93
N PRO A 49 -11.73 18.84 3.80
CA PRO A 49 -12.43 19.44 4.93
C PRO A 49 -13.60 18.60 5.47
N TYR A 50 -14.04 17.58 4.74
CA TYR A 50 -15.12 16.70 5.18
C TYR A 50 -14.76 15.95 6.46
N HIS A 51 -15.52 16.20 7.53
CA HIS A 51 -15.25 15.68 8.87
C HIS A 51 -13.83 15.90 9.38
N PHE A 52 -13.16 16.97 8.90
CA PHE A 52 -11.85 17.34 9.39
C PHE A 52 -11.90 18.69 10.12
N HIS A 53 -11.50 18.67 11.36
CA HIS A 53 -11.11 19.85 12.12
C HIS A 53 -10.03 19.47 13.11
N TRP A 54 -9.15 20.40 13.42
CA TRP A 54 -8.08 20.21 14.37
C TRP A 54 -8.14 21.30 15.43
N THR A 55 -8.14 20.91 16.70
CA THR A 55 -8.17 21.85 17.83
C THR A 55 -6.76 22.06 18.35
N LEU A 56 -6.30 23.32 18.35
CA LEU A 56 -5.02 23.72 18.94
C LEU A 56 -5.26 24.37 20.29
N ALA A 57 -4.60 23.89 21.34
CA ALA A 57 -4.48 24.60 22.59
C ALA A 57 -3.41 25.69 22.49
N PRO A 58 -3.40 26.70 23.39
CA PRO A 58 -2.34 27.72 23.41
C PRO A 58 -0.94 27.07 23.46
N GLY A 59 -0.08 27.46 22.52
CA GLY A 59 1.29 26.93 22.40
C GLY A 59 1.43 25.66 21.57
N GLU A 60 0.34 25.02 21.14
CA GLU A 60 0.40 23.87 20.21
C GLU A 60 0.53 24.32 18.75
N SER A 61 1.03 23.41 17.92
CA SER A 61 1.17 23.60 16.47
C SER A 61 0.59 22.41 15.71
N PHE A 62 0.14 22.65 14.49
CA PHE A 62 -0.25 21.63 13.53
C PHE A 62 0.66 21.67 12.31
N ALA A 63 1.34 20.58 12.00
CA ALA A 63 2.12 20.46 10.79
C ALA A 63 1.20 20.00 9.66
N ALA A 64 0.88 20.89 8.73
CA ALA A 64 0.13 20.53 7.52
C ALA A 64 1.01 19.68 6.60
N PRO A 65 0.43 18.69 5.89
CA PRO A 65 1.15 17.93 4.89
C PRO A 65 1.73 18.83 3.78
N GLU A 66 2.87 18.41 3.25
CA GLU A 66 3.62 19.16 2.22
C GLU A 66 3.01 18.99 0.83
N VAL A 67 3.28 19.96 -0.04
CA VAL A 67 3.01 19.88 -1.49
C VAL A 67 4.32 20.00 -2.23
N ALA A 68 4.70 18.99 -3.00
CA ALA A 68 5.81 19.07 -3.93
C ALA A 68 5.34 19.75 -5.22
N MET A 69 6.06 20.78 -5.67
CA MET A 69 5.74 21.53 -6.89
C MET A 69 6.90 21.48 -7.88
N VAL A 70 6.58 21.29 -9.15
CA VAL A 70 7.51 21.30 -10.28
C VAL A 70 6.98 22.25 -11.35
N TYR A 71 7.84 23.13 -11.87
CA TYR A 71 7.60 23.86 -13.12
C TYR A 71 8.50 23.31 -14.21
N ALA A 72 7.97 23.15 -15.42
CA ALA A 72 8.70 22.70 -16.59
C ALA A 72 8.31 23.52 -17.84
N GLN A 73 9.26 23.82 -18.70
CA GLN A 73 9.09 24.58 -19.95
C GLN A 73 9.06 23.68 -21.20
N HIS A 74 9.55 22.45 -21.05
CA HIS A 74 9.66 21.49 -22.15
C HIS A 74 8.70 20.32 -21.94
N GLY A 75 7.45 20.62 -21.62
CA GLY A 75 6.33 19.69 -21.59
C GLY A 75 6.29 18.74 -20.41
N LEU A 76 5.33 17.82 -20.49
CA LEU A 76 5.03 16.85 -19.42
C LEU A 76 6.20 15.90 -19.14
N GLY A 77 7.00 15.55 -20.15
CA GLY A 77 8.15 14.67 -19.98
C GLY A 77 9.25 15.29 -19.11
N GLU A 78 9.48 16.62 -19.21
CA GLU A 78 10.40 17.31 -18.29
C GLU A 78 9.84 17.33 -16.87
N MET A 79 8.56 17.64 -16.71
CA MET A 79 7.88 17.62 -15.40
C MET A 79 8.02 16.24 -14.74
N SER A 80 7.72 15.17 -15.47
CA SER A 80 7.85 13.79 -15.00
C SER A 80 9.27 13.49 -14.53
N ARG A 81 10.29 13.78 -15.34
CA ARG A 81 11.69 13.53 -14.98
C ARG A 81 12.12 14.29 -13.72
N ARG A 82 11.62 15.51 -13.51
CA ARG A 82 11.89 16.28 -12.30
C ARG A 82 11.26 15.65 -11.06
N PHE A 83 9.99 15.19 -11.13
CA PHE A 83 9.36 14.42 -10.06
C PHE A 83 10.09 13.11 -9.80
N HIS A 84 10.41 12.36 -10.85
CA HIS A 84 11.15 11.10 -10.71
C HIS A 84 12.48 11.28 -10.02
N THR A 85 13.23 12.33 -10.36
CA THR A 85 14.50 12.65 -9.71
C THR A 85 14.28 13.00 -8.23
N ALA A 86 13.32 13.88 -7.93
CA ALA A 86 13.02 14.28 -6.56
C ALA A 86 12.60 13.08 -5.68
N ILE A 87 11.73 12.20 -6.20
CA ILE A 87 11.29 11.00 -5.48
C ILE A 87 12.49 10.08 -5.21
N ARG A 88 13.28 9.75 -6.23
CA ARG A 88 14.43 8.86 -6.09
C ARG A 88 15.52 9.37 -5.13
N THR A 89 15.77 10.69 -5.15
CA THR A 89 16.95 11.24 -4.44
C THR A 89 16.62 11.92 -3.13
N ARG A 90 15.33 12.21 -2.86
CA ARG A 90 14.93 12.99 -1.66
C ARG A 90 13.82 12.34 -0.86
N LEU A 91 12.87 11.65 -1.52
CA LEU A 91 11.72 11.06 -0.86
C LEU A 91 12.00 9.65 -0.35
N LEU A 92 12.54 8.77 -1.22
CA LEU A 92 12.85 7.39 -0.83
C LEU A 92 13.94 7.36 0.24
N ALA A 93 13.82 6.42 1.18
CA ALA A 93 14.87 6.19 2.17
C ALA A 93 16.23 5.88 1.49
N PRO A 94 17.38 6.32 2.06
CA PRO A 94 18.70 6.24 1.41
C PRO A 94 19.05 4.86 0.85
N ARG A 95 18.68 3.78 1.54
CA ARG A 95 18.92 2.40 1.10
C ARG A 95 18.19 2.02 -0.20
N TRP A 96 17.14 2.77 -0.57
CA TRP A 96 16.34 2.55 -1.77
C TRP A 96 16.66 3.53 -2.90
N GLN A 97 17.61 4.42 -2.68
CA GLN A 97 18.07 5.41 -3.67
C GLN A 97 19.14 4.86 -4.62
N ASP A 98 19.76 3.73 -4.26
CA ASP A 98 20.72 3.07 -5.15
C ASP A 98 19.98 2.44 -6.34
N MET A 99 20.09 3.09 -7.49
CA MET A 99 19.47 2.65 -8.75
C MET A 99 20.17 1.46 -9.39
N ASN A 100 21.36 1.06 -8.91
CA ASN A 100 22.06 -0.13 -9.37
C ASN A 100 21.63 -1.39 -8.61
N ALA A 101 20.90 -1.24 -7.49
CA ALA A 101 20.30 -2.36 -6.79
C ALA A 101 18.91 -2.66 -7.40
N PRO A 102 18.77 -3.73 -8.22
CA PRO A 102 17.48 -4.05 -8.85
C PRO A 102 16.45 -4.46 -7.80
N ARG A 103 15.17 -4.18 -8.09
CA ARG A 103 14.08 -4.78 -7.33
C ARG A 103 14.04 -6.28 -7.62
N PRO A 104 13.73 -7.13 -6.63
CA PRO A 104 13.67 -8.56 -6.85
C PRO A 104 12.57 -8.92 -7.84
N VAL A 105 12.83 -9.89 -8.71
CA VAL A 105 11.77 -10.52 -9.49
C VAL A 105 11.09 -11.53 -8.58
N LEU A 106 9.78 -11.42 -8.42
CA LEU A 106 9.01 -12.22 -7.49
C LEU A 106 7.89 -13.02 -8.15
N LEU A 107 7.57 -14.16 -7.56
CA LEU A 107 6.32 -14.89 -7.78
C LEU A 107 5.42 -14.65 -6.57
N ASN A 108 4.21 -14.15 -6.81
CA ASN A 108 3.18 -14.03 -5.79
C ASN A 108 2.18 -15.19 -5.92
N SER A 109 1.82 -15.84 -4.82
CA SER A 109 0.98 -17.03 -4.81
C SER A 109 -0.50 -16.76 -5.11
N TRP A 110 -0.97 -15.50 -5.04
CA TRP A 110 -2.40 -15.18 -5.08
C TRP A 110 -3.11 -15.71 -6.34
N GLU A 111 -2.68 -15.31 -7.53
CA GLU A 111 -3.33 -15.74 -8.78
C GLU A 111 -3.15 -17.26 -9.05
N ALA A 112 -2.15 -17.89 -8.42
CA ALA A 112 -1.88 -19.32 -8.63
C ALA A 112 -2.77 -20.24 -7.80
N CYS A 113 -3.18 -19.83 -6.59
CA CYS A 113 -3.87 -20.75 -5.69
C CYS A 113 -4.89 -20.08 -4.75
N TYR A 114 -4.96 -18.76 -4.69
CA TYR A 114 -5.83 -18.05 -3.74
C TYR A 114 -5.67 -18.62 -2.31
N PHE A 115 -6.75 -19.09 -1.70
CA PHE A 115 -6.76 -19.70 -0.36
C PHE A 115 -6.52 -21.23 -0.39
N ASP A 116 -6.58 -21.86 -1.57
CA ASP A 116 -6.44 -23.30 -1.76
C ASP A 116 -4.98 -23.70 -1.93
N PHE A 117 -4.26 -23.78 -0.82
CA PHE A 117 -2.87 -24.23 -0.80
C PHE A 117 -2.51 -24.95 0.51
N ASP A 118 -1.51 -25.79 0.38
CA ASP A 118 -0.70 -26.36 1.43
C ASP A 118 0.79 -26.16 1.12
N GLU A 119 1.66 -26.58 2.01
CA GLU A 119 3.10 -26.43 1.82
C GLU A 119 3.62 -27.15 0.57
N ALA A 120 3.07 -28.32 0.23
CA ALA A 120 3.50 -29.09 -0.94
C ALA A 120 3.24 -28.31 -2.25
N LYS A 121 2.04 -27.72 -2.38
CA LYS A 121 1.68 -26.87 -3.52
C LYS A 121 2.53 -25.60 -3.61
N LEU A 122 2.84 -24.98 -2.47
CA LEU A 122 3.74 -23.81 -2.45
C LEU A 122 5.16 -24.17 -2.90
N LEU A 123 5.69 -25.32 -2.50
CA LEU A 123 7.02 -25.78 -2.91
C LEU A 123 7.05 -26.19 -4.40
N GLU A 124 5.96 -26.71 -4.96
CA GLU A 124 5.84 -26.95 -6.40
C GLU A 124 5.90 -25.63 -7.19
N LEU A 125 5.15 -24.59 -6.75
CA LEU A 125 5.21 -23.26 -7.33
C LEU A 125 6.61 -22.63 -7.19
N ALA A 126 7.26 -22.82 -6.05
CA ALA A 126 8.62 -22.35 -5.80
C ALA A 126 9.63 -23.02 -6.75
N ALA A 127 9.50 -24.33 -7.00
CA ALA A 127 10.34 -25.04 -7.96
C ALA A 127 10.15 -24.51 -9.41
N ALA A 128 8.93 -24.15 -9.78
CA ALA A 128 8.66 -23.51 -11.07
C ALA A 128 9.26 -22.09 -11.13
N ALA A 129 9.16 -21.29 -10.05
CA ALA A 129 9.76 -19.98 -9.94
C ALA A 129 11.28 -20.02 -10.15
N ARG A 130 11.99 -20.97 -9.53
CA ARG A 130 13.44 -21.11 -9.72
C ARG A 130 13.84 -21.45 -11.14
N LYS A 131 13.04 -22.24 -11.87
CA LYS A 131 13.30 -22.52 -13.30
C LYS A 131 13.17 -21.26 -14.18
N ALA A 132 12.45 -20.24 -13.70
CA ALA A 132 12.27 -18.96 -14.36
C ALA A 132 13.22 -17.88 -13.83
N ASP A 133 14.27 -18.24 -13.08
CA ASP A 133 15.24 -17.34 -12.44
C ASP A 133 14.59 -16.28 -11.53
N ILE A 134 13.47 -16.61 -10.89
CA ILE A 134 12.84 -15.78 -9.86
C ILE A 134 13.60 -15.94 -8.55
N ASP A 135 13.77 -14.85 -7.81
CA ASP A 135 14.57 -14.79 -6.58
C ASP A 135 13.72 -14.78 -5.31
N LEU A 136 12.45 -14.36 -5.40
CA LEU A 136 11.59 -14.13 -4.26
C LEU A 136 10.22 -14.79 -4.45
N PHE A 137 9.80 -15.55 -3.44
CA PHE A 137 8.46 -16.15 -3.36
C PHE A 137 7.63 -15.39 -2.33
N VAL A 138 6.53 -14.76 -2.75
CA VAL A 138 5.61 -14.03 -1.88
C VAL A 138 4.40 -14.90 -1.58
N LEU A 139 4.26 -15.31 -0.32
CA LEU A 139 3.07 -15.96 0.20
C LEU A 139 2.01 -14.90 0.50
N ASP A 140 0.98 -14.83 -0.35
CA ASP A 140 -0.12 -13.85 -0.25
C ASP A 140 -1.15 -14.26 0.80
N ASP A 141 -2.36 -13.69 0.79
CA ASP A 141 -3.43 -13.93 1.76
C ASP A 141 -3.74 -15.44 1.95
N GLY A 142 -4.09 -15.83 3.17
CA GLY A 142 -4.49 -17.20 3.50
C GLY A 142 -3.49 -18.03 4.30
N TRP A 143 -2.32 -17.49 4.67
CA TRP A 143 -1.27 -18.23 5.40
C TRP A 143 -1.53 -18.37 6.92
N PHE A 144 -2.41 -17.56 7.48
CA PHE A 144 -2.69 -17.52 8.93
C PHE A 144 -3.93 -18.34 9.29
N LYS A 145 -3.98 -18.75 10.56
CA LYS A 145 -4.93 -19.72 11.10
C LYS A 145 -6.39 -19.38 10.78
N GLY A 146 -7.09 -20.32 10.14
CA GLY A 146 -8.51 -20.21 9.83
C GLY A 146 -8.84 -19.29 8.66
N ARG A 147 -7.83 -18.73 7.97
CA ARG A 147 -8.00 -17.88 6.79
C ARG A 147 -8.15 -18.71 5.52
N ASN A 148 -9.36 -19.18 5.25
CA ASN A 148 -9.68 -19.99 4.06
C ASN A 148 -10.57 -19.24 3.05
N ASP A 149 -10.96 -18.03 3.37
CA ASP A 149 -11.71 -17.09 2.55
C ASP A 149 -11.58 -15.66 3.11
N THR A 150 -12.26 -14.70 2.51
CA THR A 150 -12.19 -13.29 2.92
C THR A 150 -12.98 -12.96 4.18
N SER A 151 -13.75 -13.91 4.73
CA SER A 151 -14.72 -13.65 5.82
C SER A 151 -14.17 -13.87 7.23
N SER A 152 -12.94 -14.40 7.36
CA SER A 152 -12.43 -14.90 8.65
C SER A 152 -11.02 -14.49 8.98
N SER A 153 -10.71 -14.50 10.27
CA SER A 153 -9.37 -14.51 10.88
C SER A 153 -8.47 -13.31 10.61
N LEU A 154 -8.90 -12.32 9.85
CA LEU A 154 -8.09 -11.12 9.62
C LEU A 154 -7.84 -10.40 10.96
N GLY A 155 -6.59 -10.10 11.25
CA GLY A 155 -6.13 -9.58 12.56
C GLY A 155 -5.41 -10.62 13.44
N ASP A 156 -5.55 -11.91 13.13
CA ASP A 156 -4.90 -13.00 13.87
C ASP A 156 -3.64 -13.46 13.12
N TRP A 157 -2.54 -12.73 13.29
CA TRP A 157 -1.30 -12.97 12.56
C TRP A 157 -0.51 -14.14 13.16
N VAL A 158 -1.06 -15.34 13.03
CA VAL A 158 -0.47 -16.62 13.51
C VAL A 158 -0.58 -17.65 12.39
N GLU A 159 0.53 -18.27 12.02
CA GLU A 159 0.56 -19.23 10.90
C GLU A 159 -0.41 -20.41 11.08
N ASP A 160 -1.04 -20.84 9.99
CA ASP A 160 -1.89 -22.02 9.95
C ASP A 160 -1.06 -23.31 9.86
N LYS A 161 -0.99 -24.06 10.96
CA LYS A 161 -0.23 -25.31 11.02
C LYS A 161 -0.83 -26.43 10.17
N ALA A 162 -2.10 -26.35 9.77
CA ALA A 162 -2.69 -27.30 8.82
C ALA A 162 -2.15 -27.09 7.40
N LYS A 163 -1.91 -25.84 7.01
CA LYS A 163 -1.31 -25.49 5.70
C LYS A 163 0.22 -25.54 5.73
N LEU A 164 0.82 -25.11 6.84
CA LEU A 164 2.26 -24.99 7.05
C LEU A 164 2.66 -25.77 8.31
N PRO A 165 2.89 -27.08 8.25
CA PRO A 165 3.14 -27.93 9.43
C PRO A 165 4.31 -27.46 10.29
N ASP A 166 5.43 -27.02 9.64
CA ASP A 166 6.62 -26.48 10.31
C ASP A 166 6.56 -24.93 10.47
N GLY A 167 5.42 -24.31 10.12
CA GLY A 167 5.21 -22.86 10.15
C GLY A 167 6.01 -22.09 9.12
N LEU A 168 5.98 -20.76 9.22
CA LEU A 168 6.76 -19.88 8.37
C LEU A 168 8.26 -20.17 8.41
N PRO A 169 8.89 -20.47 9.57
CA PRO A 169 10.30 -20.83 9.61
C PRO A 169 10.64 -22.09 8.79
N GLY A 170 9.75 -23.09 8.80
CA GLY A 170 9.93 -24.32 7.99
C GLY A 170 9.85 -24.04 6.50
N LEU A 171 8.83 -23.33 6.06
CA LEU A 171 8.68 -22.89 4.68
C LEU A 171 9.86 -22.04 4.21
N CYS A 172 10.25 -21.02 5.00
CA CYS A 172 11.37 -20.14 4.71
C CYS A 172 12.67 -20.91 4.49
N ARG A 173 12.99 -21.89 5.37
CA ARG A 173 14.17 -22.74 5.22
C ARG A 173 14.15 -23.49 3.88
N ARG A 174 13.03 -24.14 3.54
CA ARG A 174 12.88 -24.89 2.27
C ARG A 174 13.00 -23.99 1.04
N LEU A 175 12.43 -22.80 1.07
CA LEU A 175 12.59 -21.82 0.00
C LEU A 175 14.06 -21.39 -0.14
N ASN A 176 14.75 -21.11 0.98
CA ASN A 176 16.16 -20.74 0.94
C ASN A 176 17.06 -21.88 0.42
N GLU A 177 16.76 -23.15 0.74
CA GLU A 177 17.46 -24.32 0.18
C GLU A 177 17.29 -24.41 -1.35
N MET A 178 16.19 -23.89 -1.89
CA MET A 178 15.92 -23.79 -3.33
C MET A 178 16.52 -22.50 -3.94
N GLY A 179 17.14 -21.62 -3.16
CA GLY A 179 17.68 -20.34 -3.59
C GLY A 179 16.61 -19.24 -3.77
N LEU A 180 15.48 -19.35 -3.09
CA LEU A 180 14.42 -18.33 -3.05
C LEU A 180 14.38 -17.65 -1.68
N GLU A 181 14.12 -16.36 -1.67
CA GLU A 181 13.77 -15.61 -0.46
C GLU A 181 12.25 -15.66 -0.19
N LEU A 182 11.83 -15.44 1.06
CA LEU A 182 10.43 -15.40 1.45
C LEU A 182 9.95 -13.96 1.56
N GLY A 183 8.82 -13.66 0.92
CA GLY A 183 7.97 -12.50 1.16
C GLY A 183 6.61 -12.91 1.74
N LEU A 184 5.94 -11.97 2.39
CA LEU A 184 4.67 -12.23 3.08
C LEU A 184 3.67 -11.10 2.82
N TRP A 185 2.38 -11.44 2.78
CA TRP A 185 1.26 -10.49 2.73
C TRP A 185 0.67 -10.27 4.11
N VAL A 186 0.27 -9.03 4.40
CA VAL A 186 -0.51 -8.64 5.58
C VAL A 186 -1.53 -7.55 5.24
N GLU A 187 -2.66 -7.52 5.97
CA GLU A 187 -3.66 -6.44 5.96
C GLU A 187 -3.91 -5.97 7.40
N PRO A 188 -2.95 -5.26 8.01
CA PRO A 188 -2.94 -5.05 9.47
C PRO A 188 -3.90 -3.97 9.97
N GLU A 189 -4.50 -3.19 9.08
CA GLU A 189 -5.42 -2.09 9.41
C GLU A 189 -6.86 -2.57 9.56
N ALA A 190 -7.13 -3.83 9.27
CA ALA A 190 -8.47 -4.40 9.30
C ALA A 190 -8.54 -5.65 10.19
N VAL A 191 -9.75 -5.99 10.62
CA VAL A 191 -10.02 -7.12 11.51
C VAL A 191 -11.35 -7.80 11.13
N SER A 192 -11.37 -9.14 11.11
CA SER A 192 -12.60 -9.90 10.89
C SER A 192 -13.45 -9.95 12.15
N PRO A 193 -14.79 -9.89 12.05
CA PRO A 193 -15.69 -9.96 13.20
C PRO A 193 -15.52 -11.22 14.06
N ASN A 194 -15.07 -12.31 13.44
CA ASN A 194 -14.89 -13.61 14.09
C ASN A 194 -13.45 -13.89 14.54
N SER A 195 -12.50 -12.95 14.35
CA SER A 195 -11.11 -13.09 14.77
C SER A 195 -10.98 -13.13 16.29
N ASP A 196 -9.92 -13.74 16.79
CA ASP A 196 -9.60 -13.75 18.20
C ASP A 196 -9.18 -12.35 18.69
N LEU A 197 -8.52 -11.57 17.83
CA LEU A 197 -8.21 -10.16 18.11
C LEU A 197 -9.47 -9.33 18.37
N TYR A 198 -10.47 -9.42 17.50
CA TYR A 198 -11.71 -8.65 17.68
C TYR A 198 -12.52 -9.11 18.90
N LYS A 199 -12.56 -10.41 19.19
CA LYS A 199 -13.21 -10.92 20.41
C LYS A 199 -12.52 -10.41 21.68
N ALA A 200 -11.19 -10.31 21.68
CA ALA A 200 -10.43 -9.80 22.81
C ALA A 200 -10.52 -8.28 22.97
N HIS A 201 -10.58 -7.55 21.86
CA HIS A 201 -10.55 -6.09 21.79
C HIS A 201 -11.60 -5.53 20.83
N PRO A 202 -12.91 -5.70 21.10
CA PRO A 202 -13.96 -5.19 20.20
C PRO A 202 -13.97 -3.66 20.13
N ASP A 203 -13.42 -2.97 21.12
CA ASP A 203 -13.27 -1.53 21.20
C ASP A 203 -12.11 -0.98 20.34
N TRP A 204 -11.27 -1.84 19.77
CA TRP A 204 -10.20 -1.44 18.88
C TRP A 204 -10.67 -1.13 17.44
N ALA A 205 -11.87 -1.58 17.07
CA ALA A 205 -12.48 -1.22 15.79
C ALA A 205 -13.24 0.10 15.88
N PHE A 206 -13.34 0.82 14.76
CA PHE A 206 -14.20 2.00 14.69
C PHE A 206 -15.67 1.64 14.90
N VAL A 207 -16.27 2.22 15.95
CA VAL A 207 -17.69 2.04 16.29
C VAL A 207 -18.31 3.37 16.70
N VAL A 208 -19.28 3.84 15.92
CA VAL A 208 -20.07 5.00 16.29
C VAL A 208 -21.03 4.61 17.43
N PRO A 209 -21.07 5.34 18.57
CA PRO A 209 -21.93 5.02 19.70
C PRO A 209 -23.40 4.79 19.27
N GLY A 210 -23.98 3.70 19.74
CA GLY A 210 -25.37 3.33 19.42
C GLY A 210 -25.58 2.73 18.02
N ARG A 211 -24.51 2.50 17.26
CA ARG A 211 -24.58 1.82 15.96
C ARG A 211 -23.76 0.52 15.99
N ARG A 212 -24.09 -0.39 15.08
CA ARG A 212 -23.22 -1.54 14.81
C ARG A 212 -21.98 -1.09 14.04
N PRO A 213 -20.82 -1.74 14.21
CA PRO A 213 -19.67 -1.50 13.34
C PRO A 213 -20.06 -1.66 11.88
N LEU A 214 -19.54 -0.80 11.01
CA LEU A 214 -19.78 -0.91 9.58
C LEU A 214 -18.89 -2.00 8.98
N GLU A 215 -19.52 -3.07 8.55
CA GLU A 215 -18.86 -4.16 7.85
C GLU A 215 -18.79 -3.86 6.35
N ILE A 216 -17.55 -3.85 5.80
CA ILE A 216 -17.28 -3.76 4.37
C ILE A 216 -16.29 -4.87 4.06
N ARG A 217 -16.54 -5.68 3.02
CA ARG A 217 -15.72 -6.85 2.67
C ARG A 217 -15.57 -7.83 3.84
N GLN A 218 -16.59 -7.96 4.69
CA GLN A 218 -16.62 -8.88 5.84
C GLN A 218 -15.54 -8.55 6.90
N GLN A 219 -15.16 -7.28 6.99
CA GLN A 219 -14.15 -6.81 7.94
C GLN A 219 -14.47 -5.43 8.50
N TYR A 220 -13.94 -5.14 9.68
CA TYR A 220 -13.95 -3.84 10.34
C TYR A 220 -12.59 -3.16 10.18
N THR A 221 -12.55 -1.83 10.35
CA THR A 221 -11.30 -1.08 10.41
C THR A 221 -10.88 -0.88 11.85
N LEU A 222 -9.62 -1.13 12.17
CA LEU A 222 -9.03 -0.85 13.46
C LEU A 222 -8.82 0.66 13.65
N ASP A 223 -8.93 1.14 14.89
CA ASP A 223 -8.74 2.55 15.24
C ASP A 223 -7.25 2.89 15.43
N PHE A 224 -6.54 3.05 14.32
CA PHE A 224 -5.12 3.45 14.33
C PHE A 224 -4.89 4.89 14.81
N SER A 225 -5.95 5.64 15.18
CA SER A 225 -5.76 6.90 15.90
C SER A 225 -5.31 6.72 17.36
N ARG A 226 -5.34 5.46 17.85
CA ARG A 226 -4.98 5.03 19.20
C ARG A 226 -3.63 4.33 19.20
N GLU A 227 -2.73 4.78 20.07
CA GLU A 227 -1.38 4.22 20.19
C GLU A 227 -1.40 2.75 20.60
N GLU A 228 -2.27 2.37 21.55
CA GLU A 228 -2.39 1.00 22.02
C GLU A 228 -2.83 0.00 20.94
N VAL A 229 -3.61 0.46 19.93
CA VAL A 229 -3.99 -0.36 18.77
C VAL A 229 -2.79 -0.57 17.86
N VAL A 230 -2.05 0.50 17.58
CA VAL A 230 -0.80 0.44 16.81
C VAL A 230 0.22 -0.47 17.50
N ASP A 231 0.37 -0.35 18.83
CA ASP A 231 1.28 -1.19 19.64
C ASP A 231 0.89 -2.67 19.60
N GLY A 232 -0.39 -2.98 19.75
CA GLY A 232 -0.88 -4.35 19.70
C GLY A 232 -0.68 -5.02 18.36
N ILE A 233 -0.92 -4.30 17.26
CA ILE A 233 -0.65 -4.80 15.90
C ILE A 233 0.86 -4.92 15.67
N TRP A 234 1.66 -3.94 16.12
CA TRP A 234 3.12 -4.03 16.02
C TRP A 234 3.67 -5.29 16.67
N GLN A 235 3.26 -5.61 17.91
CA GLN A 235 3.71 -6.80 18.63
C GLN A 235 3.42 -8.10 17.86
N GLN A 236 2.30 -8.18 17.16
CA GLN A 236 1.98 -9.33 16.33
C GLN A 236 2.88 -9.40 15.09
N LEU A 237 2.99 -8.29 14.35
CA LEU A 237 3.82 -8.22 13.13
C LEU A 237 5.30 -8.43 13.43
N GLU A 238 5.82 -7.82 14.51
CA GLU A 238 7.21 -8.01 14.91
C GLU A 238 7.52 -9.48 15.20
N ARG A 239 6.63 -10.20 15.90
CA ARG A 239 6.78 -11.63 16.17
C ARG A 239 6.88 -12.43 14.87
N VAL A 240 6.01 -12.16 13.91
CA VAL A 240 6.01 -12.81 12.59
C VAL A 240 7.31 -12.51 11.84
N LEU A 241 7.67 -11.24 11.74
CA LEU A 241 8.84 -10.80 10.99
C LEU A 241 10.17 -11.26 11.61
N ARG A 242 10.21 -11.52 12.93
CA ARG A 242 11.38 -12.10 13.61
C ARG A 242 11.43 -13.62 13.56
N SER A 243 10.36 -14.31 13.14
CA SER A 243 10.31 -15.77 13.14
C SER A 243 11.25 -16.41 12.11
N CYS A 244 11.49 -15.73 11.00
CA CYS A 244 12.42 -16.13 9.94
C CYS A 244 12.82 -14.91 9.09
N PRO A 245 13.85 -15.01 8.22
CA PRO A 245 14.32 -13.90 7.38
C PRO A 245 13.36 -13.58 6.25
N ILE A 246 12.30 -12.83 6.56
CA ILE A 246 11.33 -12.30 5.58
C ILE A 246 11.96 -11.07 4.92
N LYS A 247 12.01 -11.05 3.57
CA LYS A 247 12.68 -10.01 2.78
C LYS A 247 11.73 -9.02 2.10
N TYR A 248 10.46 -9.38 2.05
CA TYR A 248 9.43 -8.58 1.39
C TYR A 248 8.13 -8.66 2.18
N LEU A 249 7.46 -7.52 2.33
CA LEU A 249 6.15 -7.44 2.96
C LEU A 249 5.19 -6.67 2.06
N LYS A 250 4.14 -7.35 1.59
CA LYS A 250 3.01 -6.71 0.92
C LYS A 250 2.01 -6.27 1.98
N TRP A 251 1.90 -4.97 2.16
CA TRP A 251 0.95 -4.33 3.08
C TRP A 251 -0.30 -3.92 2.33
N ASP A 252 -1.40 -4.54 2.62
CA ASP A 252 -2.67 -4.28 1.96
C ASP A 252 -3.68 -3.54 2.85
N MET A 253 -4.66 -2.89 2.21
CA MET A 253 -5.83 -2.29 2.83
C MET A 253 -7.00 -2.34 1.85
N ASN A 254 -7.87 -3.33 2.00
CA ASN A 254 -8.90 -3.67 1.01
C ASN A 254 -10.27 -3.03 1.27
N ARG A 255 -10.35 -2.05 2.14
CA ARG A 255 -11.60 -1.34 2.41
C ARG A 255 -11.38 0.16 2.60
N SER A 256 -12.40 0.95 2.32
CA SER A 256 -12.41 2.38 2.64
C SER A 256 -12.69 2.62 4.11
N LEU A 257 -12.16 3.74 4.65
CA LEU A 257 -12.56 4.25 5.96
C LEU A 257 -13.97 4.84 5.88
N ALA A 258 -14.87 4.33 6.71
CA ALA A 258 -16.24 4.82 6.81
C ALA A 258 -16.74 4.67 8.25
N ASN A 259 -17.70 5.52 8.66
CA ASN A 259 -18.21 5.57 10.04
C ASN A 259 -17.07 5.70 11.08
N VAL A 260 -16.11 6.57 10.76
CA VAL A 260 -14.93 6.79 11.60
C VAL A 260 -15.34 7.50 12.88
N TYR A 261 -15.05 6.87 14.00
CA TYR A 261 -15.26 7.38 15.34
C TYR A 261 -14.30 6.69 16.31
N SER A 262 -13.52 7.45 17.05
CA SER A 262 -12.61 6.90 18.07
C SER A 262 -13.22 7.01 19.46
N ALA A 263 -13.37 5.89 20.15
CA ALA A 263 -13.84 5.86 21.53
C ALA A 263 -12.85 6.54 22.52
N ALA A 264 -11.60 6.69 22.11
CA ALA A 264 -10.54 7.33 22.94
C ALA A 264 -10.56 8.86 22.84
N LEU A 265 -11.28 9.46 21.89
CA LEU A 265 -11.32 10.90 21.72
C LEU A 265 -12.67 11.49 22.14
N PRO A 266 -12.68 12.67 22.79
CA PRO A 266 -13.92 13.38 23.11
C PRO A 266 -14.63 13.85 21.82
N ALA A 267 -15.94 14.09 21.93
CA ALA A 267 -16.76 14.50 20.79
C ALA A 267 -16.17 15.72 20.02
N ALA A 268 -15.60 16.68 20.73
CA ALA A 268 -14.98 17.87 20.14
C ALA A 268 -13.72 17.57 19.29
N ARG A 269 -13.12 16.39 19.42
CA ARG A 269 -11.90 16.00 18.71
C ARG A 269 -12.13 14.89 17.65
N GLN A 270 -13.37 14.50 17.42
CA GLN A 270 -13.67 13.45 16.43
C GLN A 270 -13.26 13.84 14.99
N GLY A 271 -13.21 15.12 14.66
CA GLY A 271 -12.69 15.59 13.38
C GLY A 271 -11.19 15.39 13.16
N GLU A 272 -10.44 15.00 14.20
CA GLU A 272 -9.02 14.67 14.09
C GLU A 272 -8.76 13.20 13.69
N VAL A 273 -9.76 12.33 13.80
CA VAL A 273 -9.60 10.86 13.73
C VAL A 273 -9.02 10.42 12.39
N TYR A 274 -9.51 10.93 11.26
CA TYR A 274 -8.97 10.57 9.93
C TYR A 274 -7.47 10.87 9.81
N HIS A 275 -7.05 12.05 10.29
CA HIS A 275 -5.64 12.42 10.23
C HIS A 275 -4.80 11.60 11.20
N ARG A 276 -5.28 11.42 12.45
CA ARG A 276 -4.60 10.59 13.45
C ARG A 276 -4.45 9.13 13.01
N TYR A 277 -5.46 8.60 12.33
CA TYR A 277 -5.38 7.27 11.74
C TYR A 277 -4.21 7.14 10.74
N VAL A 278 -4.08 8.11 9.83
CA VAL A 278 -2.97 8.12 8.87
C VAL A 278 -1.61 8.20 9.57
N MET A 279 -1.51 9.01 10.64
CA MET A 279 -0.30 9.08 11.45
C MET A 279 0.01 7.75 12.14
N GLY A 280 -1.00 7.03 12.63
CA GLY A 280 -0.83 5.69 13.19
C GLY A 280 -0.36 4.66 12.17
N VAL A 281 -0.88 4.72 10.92
CA VAL A 281 -0.38 3.88 9.81
C VAL A 281 1.09 4.19 9.52
N TYR A 282 1.45 5.47 9.42
CA TYR A 282 2.84 5.89 9.20
C TYR A 282 3.76 5.43 10.33
N GLU A 283 3.31 5.54 11.58
CA GLU A 283 4.08 5.08 12.74
C GLU A 283 4.33 3.58 12.68
N LEU A 284 3.32 2.77 12.35
CA LEU A 284 3.49 1.33 12.24
C LEU A 284 4.45 0.95 11.09
N GLN A 285 4.32 1.59 9.94
CA GLN A 285 5.24 1.39 8.81
C GLN A 285 6.67 1.86 9.12
N ARG A 286 6.83 2.96 9.87
CA ARG A 286 8.13 3.43 10.36
C ARG A 286 8.78 2.35 11.24
N ARG A 287 8.04 1.78 12.20
CA ARG A 287 8.54 0.69 13.06
C ARG A 287 9.00 -0.52 12.24
N VAL A 288 8.19 -0.94 11.26
CA VAL A 288 8.57 -2.04 10.36
C VAL A 288 9.88 -1.73 9.63
N THR A 289 9.98 -0.57 9.01
CA THR A 289 11.12 -0.22 8.16
C THR A 289 12.39 0.11 8.93
N GLU A 290 12.30 0.61 10.15
CA GLU A 290 13.45 0.87 11.03
C GLU A 290 13.94 -0.42 11.70
N THR A 291 13.04 -1.30 12.12
CA THR A 291 13.40 -2.56 12.78
C THR A 291 13.94 -3.59 11.79
N PHE A 292 13.42 -3.58 10.55
CA PHE A 292 13.82 -4.51 9.49
C PHE A 292 14.33 -3.75 8.25
N PRO A 293 15.51 -3.10 8.32
CA PRO A 293 16.00 -2.21 7.26
C PRO A 293 16.28 -2.91 5.93
N GLY A 294 16.43 -4.22 5.90
CA GLY A 294 16.61 -5.02 4.68
C GLY A 294 15.30 -5.52 4.06
N LEU A 295 14.14 -5.23 4.68
CA LEU A 295 12.84 -5.63 4.19
C LEU A 295 12.32 -4.63 3.16
N LEU A 296 11.91 -5.13 1.99
CA LEU A 296 11.21 -4.34 0.98
C LEU A 296 9.71 -4.29 1.32
N LEU A 297 9.22 -3.12 1.69
CA LEU A 297 7.80 -2.90 1.96
C LEU A 297 7.10 -2.45 0.66
N GLU A 298 6.12 -3.21 0.20
CA GLU A 298 5.20 -2.81 -0.87
C GLU A 298 3.83 -2.45 -0.28
N ASN A 299 3.30 -1.30 -0.64
CA ASN A 299 1.96 -0.91 -0.24
C ASN A 299 0.92 -1.28 -1.32
N CYS A 300 -0.21 -1.80 -0.88
CA CYS A 300 -1.41 -2.04 -1.66
C CYS A 300 -2.62 -1.47 -0.91
N ALA A 301 -3.61 -0.96 -1.63
CA ALA A 301 -4.85 -0.51 -1.02
C ALA A 301 -6.00 -0.78 -1.99
N GLY A 302 -6.39 -2.07 -2.11
CA GLY A 302 -7.26 -2.50 -3.19
C GLY A 302 -6.69 -2.05 -4.56
N GLY A 303 -5.41 -2.28 -4.78
CA GLY A 303 -4.63 -1.67 -5.85
C GLY A 303 -3.94 -0.37 -5.43
N GLY A 304 -3.98 0.65 -6.28
CA GLY A 304 -3.26 1.91 -6.12
C GLY A 304 -4.03 3.04 -5.42
N ALA A 305 -5.02 2.74 -4.55
CA ALA A 305 -5.82 3.79 -3.92
C ALA A 305 -5.01 4.71 -2.99
N ARG A 306 -3.86 4.25 -2.50
CA ARG A 306 -2.89 5.04 -1.70
C ARG A 306 -1.54 5.16 -2.42
N PHE A 307 -1.54 5.31 -3.72
CA PHE A 307 -0.31 5.61 -4.48
C PHE A 307 -0.02 7.11 -4.37
N ASP A 308 0.77 7.50 -3.40
CA ASP A 308 1.09 8.88 -3.07
C ASP A 308 2.49 9.03 -2.47
N CYS A 309 2.98 10.27 -2.40
CA CYS A 309 4.31 10.57 -1.87
C CYS A 309 4.42 10.33 -0.35
N GLY A 310 3.34 10.41 0.41
CA GLY A 310 3.36 10.12 1.84
C GLY A 310 3.64 8.65 2.10
N MET A 311 2.95 7.76 1.37
CA MET A 311 3.15 6.32 1.47
C MET A 311 4.52 5.90 0.94
N LEU A 312 5.01 6.51 -0.14
CA LEU A 312 6.33 6.23 -0.72
C LEU A 312 7.50 6.53 0.22
N TYR A 313 7.32 7.41 1.21
CA TYR A 313 8.36 7.68 2.21
C TYR A 313 8.69 6.42 3.03
N TYR A 314 7.70 5.60 3.33
CA TYR A 314 7.85 4.35 4.08
C TYR A 314 7.96 3.12 3.18
N SER A 315 7.15 3.07 2.13
CA SER A 315 7.01 1.95 1.20
C SER A 315 7.63 2.32 -0.14
N PRO A 316 8.85 1.87 -0.45
CA PRO A 316 9.57 2.28 -1.67
C PRO A 316 8.96 1.70 -2.95
N GLN A 317 7.92 0.89 -2.84
CA GLN A 317 7.18 0.30 -3.93
C GLN A 317 5.69 0.29 -3.59
N ILE A 318 4.83 0.59 -4.58
CA ILE A 318 3.39 0.57 -4.42
C ILE A 318 2.76 -0.19 -5.59
N TRP A 319 1.76 -1.02 -5.29
CA TRP A 319 0.95 -1.72 -6.27
C TRP A 319 0.04 -0.73 -7.02
N CYS A 320 0.15 -0.68 -8.34
CA CYS A 320 -0.55 0.33 -9.14
C CYS A 320 -2.06 0.10 -9.24
N SER A 321 -2.48 -1.16 -9.36
CA SER A 321 -3.88 -1.54 -9.55
C SER A 321 -4.06 -3.05 -9.43
N ASP A 322 -5.19 -3.49 -8.88
CA ASP A 322 -5.62 -4.89 -8.93
C ASP A 322 -6.12 -5.31 -10.32
N ASN A 323 -6.34 -4.35 -11.24
CA ASN A 323 -6.57 -4.70 -12.62
C ASN A 323 -5.25 -5.06 -13.30
N THR A 324 -5.01 -6.37 -13.42
CA THR A 324 -3.79 -6.95 -13.97
C THR A 324 -3.88 -7.24 -15.47
N ASP A 325 -4.96 -6.82 -16.14
CA ASP A 325 -5.07 -6.94 -17.59
C ASP A 325 -4.00 -6.09 -18.31
N ALA A 326 -3.21 -6.71 -19.18
CA ALA A 326 -2.08 -6.08 -19.85
C ALA A 326 -2.48 -4.80 -20.61
N ARG A 327 -3.66 -4.79 -21.28
CA ARG A 327 -4.15 -3.60 -22.01
C ARG A 327 -4.47 -2.45 -21.07
N ALA A 328 -5.13 -2.75 -19.92
CA ALA A 328 -5.44 -1.75 -18.92
C ALA A 328 -4.15 -1.21 -18.28
N ARG A 329 -3.18 -2.08 -18.02
CA ARG A 329 -1.89 -1.72 -17.42
C ARG A 329 -1.09 -0.71 -18.23
N LEU A 330 -1.14 -0.76 -19.57
CA LEU A 330 -0.49 0.28 -20.40
C LEU A 330 -0.96 1.69 -20.04
N LEU A 331 -2.26 1.89 -19.81
CA LEU A 331 -2.80 3.19 -19.45
C LEU A 331 -2.55 3.52 -17.96
N ILE A 332 -2.71 2.54 -17.07
CA ILE A 332 -2.53 2.71 -15.63
C ILE A 332 -1.07 3.07 -15.32
N GLN A 333 -0.12 2.33 -15.86
CA GLN A 333 1.31 2.55 -15.60
C GLN A 333 1.81 3.82 -16.28
N TYR A 334 1.37 4.11 -17.51
CA TYR A 334 1.69 5.37 -18.17
C TYR A 334 1.16 6.58 -17.39
N GLY A 335 -0.12 6.58 -16.99
CA GLY A 335 -0.69 7.65 -16.19
C GLY A 335 0.01 7.85 -14.85
N THR A 336 0.36 6.75 -14.17
CA THR A 336 1.13 6.77 -12.92
C THR A 336 2.52 7.35 -13.15
N SER A 337 3.17 7.01 -14.27
CA SER A 337 4.53 7.46 -14.60
C SER A 337 4.64 8.97 -14.87
N LEU A 338 3.54 9.69 -15.03
CA LEU A 338 3.59 11.15 -15.14
C LEU A 338 4.16 11.82 -13.88
N PHE A 339 3.96 11.23 -12.72
CA PHE A 339 4.45 11.74 -11.44
C PHE A 339 5.47 10.82 -10.77
N TYR A 340 5.38 9.51 -10.96
CA TYR A 340 6.11 8.52 -10.17
C TYR A 340 7.08 7.70 -11.04
N PRO A 341 8.34 7.49 -10.62
CA PRO A 341 9.29 6.70 -11.40
C PRO A 341 8.94 5.22 -11.43
N GLY A 342 9.31 4.53 -12.51
CA GLY A 342 9.04 3.09 -12.68
C GLY A 342 9.55 2.22 -11.52
N CYS A 343 10.65 2.59 -10.87
CA CYS A 343 11.21 1.83 -9.75
C CYS A 343 10.34 1.79 -8.49
N VAL A 344 9.30 2.63 -8.38
CA VAL A 344 8.35 2.61 -7.25
C VAL A 344 7.01 1.97 -7.61
N MET A 345 6.85 1.54 -8.85
CA MET A 345 5.62 0.89 -9.33
C MET A 345 5.76 -0.63 -9.31
N GLY A 346 4.81 -1.33 -8.70
CA GLY A 346 4.67 -2.76 -8.86
C GLY A 346 4.22 -3.09 -10.29
N ALA A 347 5.09 -3.71 -11.09
CA ALA A 347 4.76 -4.27 -12.39
C ALA A 347 4.31 -5.72 -12.26
N HIS A 348 3.43 -6.21 -13.14
CA HIS A 348 2.84 -7.54 -13.01
C HIS A 348 2.70 -8.27 -14.34
N PHE A 349 3.21 -9.49 -14.35
CA PHE A 349 3.01 -10.43 -15.45
C PHE A 349 1.91 -11.42 -15.04
N SER A 350 0.66 -11.16 -15.46
CA SER A 350 -0.52 -11.90 -15.04
C SER A 350 -0.70 -13.24 -15.75
N THR A 351 -1.58 -14.07 -15.19
CA THR A 351 -2.04 -15.32 -15.80
C THR A 351 -2.86 -15.09 -17.08
N VAL A 352 -3.07 -16.15 -17.87
CA VAL A 352 -3.94 -16.16 -19.06
C VAL A 352 -4.87 -17.38 -18.98
N PRO A 353 -6.19 -17.20 -19.09
CA PRO A 353 -6.93 -15.91 -19.20
C PRO A 353 -6.71 -15.00 -17.98
N ASN A 354 -6.78 -13.68 -18.18
CA ASN A 354 -6.65 -12.73 -17.08
C ASN A 354 -7.76 -12.94 -16.04
N HIS A 355 -7.41 -13.04 -14.77
CA HIS A 355 -8.37 -13.38 -13.71
C HIS A 355 -9.42 -12.29 -13.44
N CYS A 356 -9.15 -11.02 -13.78
CA CYS A 356 -10.08 -9.92 -13.56
C CYS A 356 -11.20 -9.85 -14.61
N ASN A 357 -10.88 -10.15 -15.87
CA ASN A 357 -11.81 -9.90 -16.99
C ASN A 357 -11.84 -10.99 -18.07
N GLY A 358 -11.07 -12.06 -17.91
CA GLY A 358 -11.01 -13.19 -18.85
C GLY A 358 -10.30 -12.91 -20.17
N HIS A 359 -9.65 -11.76 -20.35
CA HIS A 359 -8.93 -11.43 -21.58
C HIS A 359 -7.80 -12.42 -21.86
N LEU A 360 -7.68 -12.77 -23.14
CA LEU A 360 -6.56 -13.53 -23.68
C LEU A 360 -5.53 -12.53 -24.22
N SER A 361 -4.30 -12.64 -23.77
CA SER A 361 -3.18 -11.82 -24.23
C SER A 361 -1.95 -12.67 -24.50
N THR A 362 -1.13 -12.29 -25.48
CA THR A 362 0.11 -12.99 -25.76
C THR A 362 1.16 -12.71 -24.66
N THR A 363 2.20 -13.54 -24.61
CA THR A 363 3.32 -13.34 -23.70
C THR A 363 3.97 -11.98 -23.93
N GLU A 364 4.20 -11.61 -25.20
CA GLU A 364 4.81 -10.35 -25.59
C GLU A 364 3.98 -9.14 -25.13
N ALA A 365 2.65 -9.20 -25.28
CA ALA A 365 1.77 -8.12 -24.83
C ALA A 365 1.80 -7.94 -23.30
N ARG A 366 1.92 -9.03 -22.54
CA ARG A 366 2.07 -8.99 -21.07
C ARG A 366 3.45 -8.52 -20.63
N MET A 367 4.50 -8.84 -21.40
CA MET A 367 5.85 -8.35 -21.13
C MET A 367 6.02 -6.87 -21.44
N ALA A 368 5.23 -6.32 -22.37
CA ALA A 368 5.28 -4.90 -22.76
C ALA A 368 4.46 -4.00 -21.81
N ALA A 369 3.58 -4.56 -21.01
CA ALA A 369 2.76 -3.85 -20.03
C ALA A 369 3.45 -3.76 -18.67
#